data_0a5748180f8a9ffa1d07635d83093320
#
_entry.id   0a5748180f8a9ffa1d07635d83093320
#
_cell.length_a   1.000
_cell.length_b   1.000
_cell.length_c   1.000
_cell.angle_alpha   90.00
_cell.angle_beta   90.00
_cell.angle_gamma   90.00
#
_symmetry.space_group_name_H-M   'P 1'
#
loop_
_entity.id
_entity.type
_entity.pdbx_description
1 polymer ?
#
loop_
_entity_poly.entity_id
_entity_poly.type
_entity_poly.pdbx_seq_one_letter_code
_entity_poly.pdbx_strand_id
1 'polypeptide(L)'
;MQDDLVRPWSLDRPPHQEGNVQTSLRLDRTSPGPVLPAPRRNRRGVLRAGVLCVILIGAGGVLWAFGRTMLAPSEIASVPPAMAVTAMLPLQETVTRQTELTGQFSAVNQVTLLAQVSGYLTEIHFQDGQLVDKGDLLFVIDPRPYEIQLQRAVSQHQTAEAALALATQQVGRTAQLNHQQFASDELLDQRTEAQRAAAASVQTSEAAIRAAQLNLEFTRITAPFRGRMSMRRVSIGSLISGGSNATGSTALTSIVSVDPIHLDFDMSEADFAAYQRLAAHQPVGIETMVQISLEGETPWSRTGALDFIDNQLDRSSGTMHARATLRNPGMAIAPGQFARVRLPVSPAQPELLVPDTALASDQSTKMVMVAQADGTAAPKQVTI
;
A
#
# COMPACT_ATOMS: atom_id res chain seq x y z
N MET A 1 34.45 57.01 6.76
CA MET A 1 33.75 57.97 5.92
C MET A 1 32.61 57.20 5.27
N GLN A 2 31.48 57.33 5.91
CA GLN A 2 30.06 57.30 5.47
C GLN A 2 29.64 56.01 4.75
N ASP A 3 28.88 55.11 5.44
CA ASP A 3 27.44 55.21 5.72
C ASP A 3 26.61 55.31 4.45
N ASP A 4 25.86 54.22 4.12
CA ASP A 4 24.43 54.33 3.87
C ASP A 4 23.76 52.98 3.61
N LEU A 5 22.95 52.58 4.56
CA LEU A 5 21.51 52.27 4.49
C LEU A 5 21.06 50.93 3.88
N VAL A 6 20.95 50.01 4.80
CA VAL A 6 20.00 48.86 4.78
C VAL A 6 18.56 49.39 4.84
N ARG A 7 17.71 49.03 3.88
CA ARG A 7 16.25 49.15 4.02
C ARG A 7 15.64 47.74 4.02
N PRO A 8 14.80 47.40 5.01
CA PRO A 8 14.04 46.18 5.01
C PRO A 8 12.77 46.30 4.16
N TRP A 9 12.47 45.28 3.39
CA TRP A 9 11.21 45.13 2.65
C TRP A 9 10.08 44.81 3.63
N SER A 10 9.10 45.69 3.72
CA SER A 10 7.85 45.46 4.42
C SER A 10 6.91 44.62 3.58
N LEU A 11 6.40 43.57 4.19
CA LEU A 11 5.31 42.76 3.71
C LEU A 11 3.99 43.53 3.83
N ASP A 12 3.45 44.02 2.73
CA ASP A 12 2.06 44.47 2.62
C ASP A 12 1.16 43.23 2.40
N ARG A 13 0.33 42.97 3.38
CA ARG A 13 -0.82 42.04 3.26
C ARG A 13 -2.04 42.83 2.80
N PRO A 14 -2.81 42.39 1.79
CA PRO A 14 -4.10 42.97 1.50
C PRO A 14 -5.15 42.50 2.54
N PRO A 15 -6.20 43.29 2.79
CA PRO A 15 -7.17 43.07 3.87
C PRO A 15 -8.16 41.96 3.54
N HIS A 16 -8.45 41.18 4.58
CA HIS A 16 -9.56 40.19 4.60
C HIS A 16 -10.91 40.87 4.37
N GLN A 17 -11.62 40.48 3.34
CA GLN A 17 -13.05 40.68 3.24
C GLN A 17 -13.77 39.58 3.99
N GLU A 18 -14.33 39.89 5.14
CA GLU A 18 -15.33 39.13 5.83
C GLU A 18 -16.66 39.14 5.05
N GLY A 19 -16.95 38.09 4.36
CA GLY A 19 -18.27 37.80 3.79
C GLY A 19 -19.11 36.98 4.77
N ASN A 20 -19.89 37.68 5.54
CA ASN A 20 -20.89 37.14 6.47
C ASN A 20 -22.08 36.59 5.67
N VAL A 21 -22.21 35.29 5.55
CA VAL A 21 -23.44 34.63 5.08
C VAL A 21 -24.01 33.85 6.25
N GLN A 22 -24.86 34.54 7.01
CA GLN A 22 -25.76 33.89 7.94
C GLN A 22 -26.94 33.28 7.15
N THR A 23 -26.94 31.97 7.00
CA THR A 23 -28.12 31.23 6.60
C THR A 23 -28.81 30.72 7.86
N SER A 24 -29.82 31.48 8.30
CA SER A 24 -30.72 31.12 9.39
C SER A 24 -31.66 30.01 8.94
N LEU A 25 -31.48 28.79 9.41
CA LEU A 25 -32.47 27.73 9.38
C LEU A 25 -33.49 28.01 10.49
N ARG A 26 -34.67 28.54 10.12
CA ARG A 26 -35.86 28.57 10.95
C ARG A 26 -36.41 27.15 11.10
N LEU A 27 -36.30 26.61 12.29
CA LEU A 27 -37.06 25.48 12.77
C LEU A 27 -38.42 26.01 13.23
N ASP A 28 -39.44 25.80 12.41
CA ASP A 28 -40.84 26.05 12.75
C ASP A 28 -41.32 24.87 13.62
N ARG A 29 -41.47 25.14 14.91
CA ARG A 29 -42.11 24.27 15.89
C ARG A 29 -43.47 24.88 16.23
N THR A 30 -44.53 24.38 15.62
CA THR A 30 -45.89 24.56 16.16
C THR A 30 -46.66 23.27 15.98
N SER A 31 -46.68 22.49 17.03
CA SER A 31 -47.76 21.50 17.25
C SER A 31 -48.61 22.00 18.40
N PRO A 32 -49.90 22.21 18.20
CA PRO A 32 -50.80 22.49 19.32
C PRO A 32 -51.26 21.20 19.97
N GLY A 33 -51.09 21.11 21.27
CA GLY A 33 -51.61 20.06 22.12
C GLY A 33 -53.14 20.10 22.27
N PRO A 34 -53.76 18.99 22.65
CA PRO A 34 -55.19 18.92 22.75
C PRO A 34 -55.69 19.62 24.01
N VAL A 35 -56.68 20.51 23.78
CA VAL A 35 -57.42 21.23 24.83
C VAL A 35 -58.47 20.31 25.42
N LEU A 36 -58.41 20.10 26.71
CA LEU A 36 -59.48 19.50 27.54
C LEU A 36 -60.62 20.52 27.74
N PRO A 37 -61.92 20.20 27.57
CA PRO A 37 -62.99 21.05 28.05
C PRO A 37 -63.40 20.68 29.45
N ALA A 38 -63.55 21.70 30.27
CA ALA A 38 -64.02 21.69 31.66
C ALA A 38 -65.54 21.40 31.79
N PRO A 39 -66.00 21.02 32.98
CA PRO A 39 -67.34 20.46 33.20
C PRO A 39 -68.41 21.53 33.35
N ARG A 40 -69.59 21.28 32.79
CA ARG A 40 -70.84 22.06 33.08
C ARG A 40 -71.89 21.24 33.81
N ARG A 41 -72.27 21.77 34.85
CA ARG A 41 -73.19 21.65 35.96
C ARG A 41 -74.63 21.40 35.55
N ASN A 42 -75.25 20.41 36.19
CA ASN A 42 -76.51 20.33 36.81
C ASN A 42 -77.77 20.84 36.06
N ARG A 43 -78.77 19.96 35.86
CA ARG A 43 -80.13 20.26 36.25
C ARG A 43 -80.86 18.97 36.66
N ARG A 44 -81.41 19.09 37.86
CA ARG A 44 -82.29 18.13 38.57
C ARG A 44 -83.66 18.08 37.90
N GLY A 45 -84.28 16.96 37.95
CA GLY A 45 -85.69 16.99 38.24
C GLY A 45 -86.49 16.00 37.46
N VAL A 46 -87.09 15.10 38.18
CA VAL A 46 -88.42 14.51 37.99
C VAL A 46 -88.52 13.41 36.90
N LEU A 47 -88.55 12.16 37.33
CA LEU A 47 -89.67 11.26 37.15
C LEU A 47 -89.41 9.94 37.88
N ARG A 48 -89.87 9.89 39.12
CA ARG A 48 -90.10 8.67 39.89
C ARG A 48 -91.45 8.16 39.51
N ALA A 49 -91.62 7.11 38.75
CA ALA A 49 -92.76 6.24 38.73
C ALA A 49 -92.79 5.17 37.60
N GLY A 50 -91.81 5.06 36.73
CA GLY A 50 -91.83 4.07 35.67
C GLY A 50 -90.85 2.93 35.73
N VAL A 51 -90.01 2.90 36.77
CA VAL A 51 -88.78 2.07 36.80
C VAL A 51 -89.04 0.67 37.39
N LEU A 52 -90.08 0.39 38.10
CA LEU A 52 -90.26 -0.91 38.78
C LEU A 52 -90.76 -2.05 37.86
N CYS A 53 -91.41 -1.78 36.72
CA CYS A 53 -91.83 -2.84 35.77
C CYS A 53 -90.77 -3.21 34.73
N VAL A 54 -89.80 -2.31 34.43
CA VAL A 54 -88.79 -2.60 33.43
C VAL A 54 -87.58 -3.42 34.05
N ILE A 55 -87.43 -3.31 35.36
CA ILE A 55 -86.35 -4.03 36.07
C ILE A 55 -86.59 -5.55 36.16
N LEU A 56 -87.84 -5.98 36.28
CA LEU A 56 -88.20 -7.42 36.37
C LEU A 56 -88.15 -8.14 35.02
N ILE A 57 -88.39 -7.48 33.92
CA ILE A 57 -88.24 -8.05 32.57
C ILE A 57 -86.76 -8.05 32.12
N GLY A 58 -85.99 -7.04 32.56
CA GLY A 58 -84.56 -6.94 32.27
C GLY A 58 -83.73 -7.99 33.03
N ALA A 59 -84.12 -8.31 34.28
CA ALA A 59 -83.41 -9.33 35.08
C ALA A 59 -83.61 -10.75 34.55
N GLY A 60 -84.79 -11.08 33.97
CA GLY A 60 -85.02 -12.38 33.32
C GLY A 60 -84.22 -12.57 32.02
N GLY A 61 -84.09 -11.51 31.23
CA GLY A 61 -83.38 -11.50 29.97
C GLY A 61 -81.82 -11.62 30.17
N VAL A 62 -81.30 -10.97 31.22
CA VAL A 62 -79.92 -11.03 31.53
C VAL A 62 -79.47 -12.42 32.08
N LEU A 63 -80.35 -13.05 32.89
CA LEU A 63 -80.07 -14.43 33.40
C LEU A 63 -80.16 -15.46 32.26
N TRP A 64 -81.03 -15.27 31.28
CA TRP A 64 -81.08 -16.18 30.14
C TRP A 64 -79.96 -15.96 29.13
N ALA A 65 -79.52 -14.75 28.95
CA ALA A 65 -78.33 -14.42 28.14
C ALA A 65 -76.99 -14.89 28.81
N PHE A 66 -76.90 -14.74 30.15
CA PHE A 66 -75.69 -15.22 30.89
C PHE A 66 -75.62 -16.73 31.00
N GLY A 67 -76.78 -17.42 31.05
CA GLY A 67 -76.77 -18.90 31.04
C GLY A 67 -76.38 -19.50 29.68
N ARG A 68 -76.55 -18.76 28.60
CA ARG A 68 -76.19 -19.23 27.26
C ARG A 68 -74.66 -19.01 26.90
N THR A 69 -74.05 -18.06 27.55
CA THR A 69 -72.64 -17.75 27.34
C THR A 69 -71.66 -18.73 28.10
N MET A 70 -72.18 -19.46 29.10
CA MET A 70 -71.40 -20.46 29.86
C MET A 70 -71.40 -21.86 29.27
N LEU A 71 -72.10 -22.12 28.15
CA LEU A 71 -72.13 -23.42 27.47
C LEU A 71 -71.66 -23.33 26.01
N ALA A 72 -70.85 -22.30 25.67
CA ALA A 72 -70.09 -22.34 24.42
C ALA A 72 -69.04 -23.42 24.58
N PRO A 73 -68.98 -24.43 23.70
CA PRO A 73 -67.86 -25.37 23.71
C PRO A 73 -66.58 -24.53 23.46
N SER A 74 -65.61 -24.66 24.37
CA SER A 74 -64.28 -24.13 24.15
C SER A 74 -63.80 -24.66 22.81
N GLU A 75 -63.78 -23.75 21.83
CA GLU A 75 -63.11 -24.03 20.57
C GLU A 75 -61.66 -24.33 20.93
N ILE A 76 -61.31 -25.62 20.89
CA ILE A 76 -59.94 -26.05 21.03
C ILE A 76 -59.19 -25.35 19.89
N ALA A 77 -58.48 -24.28 20.23
CA ALA A 77 -57.61 -23.58 19.27
C ALA A 77 -56.81 -24.68 18.54
N SER A 78 -57.14 -24.94 17.32
CA SER A 78 -56.39 -25.83 16.46
C SER A 78 -54.97 -25.30 16.39
N VAL A 79 -54.05 -25.95 17.06
CA VAL A 79 -52.61 -25.66 16.91
C VAL A 79 -52.36 -25.73 15.42
N PRO A 80 -51.87 -24.64 14.79
CA PRO A 80 -51.61 -24.66 13.37
C PRO A 80 -50.65 -25.84 13.08
N PRO A 81 -50.87 -26.56 11.99
CA PRO A 81 -50.04 -27.72 11.67
C PRO A 81 -48.56 -27.26 11.66
N ALA A 82 -47.70 -27.98 12.39
CA ALA A 82 -46.27 -27.70 12.44
C ALA A 82 -45.74 -27.68 11.00
N MET A 83 -45.08 -26.56 10.65
CA MET A 83 -44.47 -26.45 9.33
C MET A 83 -43.37 -27.49 9.21
N ALA A 84 -43.38 -28.29 8.14
CA ALA A 84 -42.31 -29.23 7.86
C ALA A 84 -41.05 -28.46 7.55
N VAL A 85 -39.99 -28.68 8.33
CA VAL A 85 -38.66 -28.14 8.14
C VAL A 85 -37.68 -29.23 7.79
N THR A 86 -36.73 -28.96 6.92
CA THR A 86 -35.65 -29.89 6.61
C THR A 86 -34.53 -29.69 7.61
N ALA A 87 -34.21 -30.71 8.39
CA ALA A 87 -33.06 -30.69 9.26
C ALA A 87 -31.89 -31.44 8.58
N MET A 88 -30.67 -30.91 8.72
CA MET A 88 -29.45 -31.52 8.23
C MET A 88 -28.39 -31.55 9.33
N LEU A 89 -27.49 -32.52 9.25
CA LEU A 89 -26.34 -32.55 10.17
C LEU A 89 -25.33 -31.48 9.77
N PRO A 90 -24.70 -30.82 10.74
CA PRO A 90 -23.59 -29.93 10.44
C PRO A 90 -22.43 -30.74 9.82
N LEU A 91 -21.77 -30.12 8.81
CA LEU A 91 -20.58 -30.71 8.20
C LEU A 91 -19.39 -30.41 9.11
N GLN A 92 -18.63 -31.42 9.49
CA GLN A 92 -17.37 -31.24 10.21
C GLN A 92 -16.24 -31.18 9.19
N GLU A 93 -15.58 -30.04 9.09
CA GLU A 93 -14.47 -29.81 8.16
C GLU A 93 -13.34 -29.08 8.87
N THR A 94 -12.11 -29.34 8.42
CA THR A 94 -10.94 -28.63 8.93
C THR A 94 -10.84 -27.29 8.23
N VAL A 95 -11.06 -26.23 8.97
CA VAL A 95 -11.11 -24.84 8.46
C VAL A 95 -9.99 -24.02 9.06
N THR A 96 -9.37 -23.20 8.23
CA THR A 96 -8.45 -22.14 8.64
C THR A 96 -9.18 -20.82 8.58
N ARG A 97 -9.27 -20.09 9.69
CA ARG A 97 -9.84 -18.74 9.66
C ARG A 97 -8.91 -17.80 8.90
N GLN A 98 -9.50 -16.99 8.04
CA GLN A 98 -8.80 -16.04 7.18
C GLN A 98 -9.42 -14.67 7.35
N THR A 99 -8.57 -13.66 7.37
CA THR A 99 -9.01 -12.26 7.30
C THR A 99 -8.88 -11.77 5.86
N GLU A 100 -9.92 -11.09 5.36
CA GLU A 100 -9.90 -10.44 4.05
C GLU A 100 -9.42 -8.99 4.19
N LEU A 101 -8.38 -8.66 3.45
CA LEU A 101 -7.75 -7.36 3.42
C LEU A 101 -7.70 -6.84 1.98
N THR A 102 -7.57 -5.55 1.80
CA THR A 102 -7.33 -4.93 0.49
C THR A 102 -5.86 -4.54 0.39
N GLY A 103 -5.23 -4.90 -0.72
CA GLY A 103 -3.86 -4.54 -1.01
C GLY A 103 -3.71 -3.89 -2.38
N GLN A 104 -2.55 -3.30 -2.61
CA GLN A 104 -2.16 -2.70 -3.88
C GLN A 104 -0.87 -3.32 -4.39
N PHE A 105 -0.84 -3.65 -5.66
CA PHE A 105 0.38 -4.16 -6.28
C PHE A 105 1.43 -3.09 -6.44
N SER A 106 2.66 -3.43 -6.11
CA SER A 106 3.84 -2.60 -6.32
C SER A 106 4.92 -3.37 -7.07
N ALA A 107 5.80 -2.64 -7.74
CA ALA A 107 6.94 -3.26 -8.42
C ALA A 107 8.03 -3.61 -7.40
N VAL A 108 8.68 -4.77 -7.56
CA VAL A 108 9.85 -5.14 -6.75
C VAL A 108 10.98 -4.11 -6.91
N ASN A 109 11.20 -3.65 -8.15
CA ASN A 109 12.16 -2.62 -8.46
C ASN A 109 11.51 -1.57 -9.36
N GLN A 110 11.69 -0.31 -9.01
CA GLN A 110 11.27 0.83 -9.81
C GLN A 110 12.39 1.87 -9.83
N VAL A 111 12.83 2.26 -11.00
CA VAL A 111 13.88 3.27 -11.18
C VAL A 111 13.49 4.26 -12.26
N THR A 112 13.69 5.55 -11.97
CA THR A 112 13.70 6.60 -12.98
C THR A 112 15.11 6.73 -13.52
N LEU A 113 15.28 6.50 -14.82
CA LEU A 113 16.57 6.63 -15.50
C LEU A 113 16.87 8.10 -15.72
N LEU A 114 17.94 8.56 -15.09
CA LEU A 114 18.45 9.92 -15.18
C LEU A 114 19.75 9.93 -15.99
N ALA A 115 19.96 10.98 -16.75
CA ALA A 115 21.23 11.17 -17.44
C ALA A 115 22.33 11.55 -16.43
N GLN A 116 23.47 10.89 -16.52
CA GLN A 116 24.66 11.20 -15.70
C GLN A 116 25.62 12.15 -16.38
N VAL A 117 25.55 12.23 -17.71
CA VAL A 117 26.40 13.12 -18.55
C VAL A 117 25.53 13.95 -19.47
N SER A 118 26.02 15.14 -19.86
CA SER A 118 25.32 16.08 -20.70
C SER A 118 25.68 15.88 -22.17
N GLY A 119 24.74 16.09 -23.07
CA GLY A 119 24.97 15.99 -24.50
C GLY A 119 23.68 15.87 -25.31
N TYR A 120 23.78 15.77 -26.62
CA TYR A 120 22.62 15.52 -27.47
C TYR A 120 22.27 14.04 -27.46
N LEU A 121 20.98 13.72 -27.37
CA LEU A 121 20.49 12.36 -27.53
C LEU A 121 20.54 11.96 -29.02
N THR A 122 21.32 10.94 -29.35
CA THR A 122 21.52 10.48 -30.71
C THR A 122 20.64 9.31 -31.10
N GLU A 123 20.43 8.36 -30.15
CA GLU A 123 19.73 7.11 -30.44
C GLU A 123 18.83 6.71 -29.28
N ILE A 124 17.72 6.03 -29.62
CA ILE A 124 16.79 5.38 -28.69
C ILE A 124 16.55 3.97 -29.21
N HIS A 125 16.83 2.94 -28.40
CA HIS A 125 16.82 1.53 -28.79
C HIS A 125 15.65 0.73 -28.23
N PHE A 126 14.62 1.36 -27.69
CA PHE A 126 13.42 0.69 -27.19
C PHE A 126 12.15 1.39 -27.67
N GLN A 127 11.02 0.70 -27.55
CA GLN A 127 9.69 1.25 -27.74
C GLN A 127 9.00 1.48 -26.39
N ASP A 128 8.10 2.46 -26.32
CA ASP A 128 7.32 2.74 -25.13
C ASP A 128 6.50 1.51 -24.74
N GLY A 129 6.59 1.10 -23.45
CA GLY A 129 5.93 -0.10 -22.94
C GLY A 129 6.65 -1.43 -23.22
N GLN A 130 7.79 -1.41 -23.93
CA GLN A 130 8.56 -2.62 -24.24
C GLN A 130 9.13 -3.25 -22.98
N LEU A 131 9.22 -4.58 -22.98
CA LEU A 131 9.99 -5.35 -22.01
C LEU A 131 11.45 -5.37 -22.44
N VAL A 132 12.35 -5.07 -21.53
CA VAL A 132 13.80 -5.08 -21.73
C VAL A 132 14.47 -5.98 -20.70
N ASP A 133 15.61 -6.55 -21.06
CA ASP A 133 16.44 -7.33 -20.15
C ASP A 133 17.55 -6.47 -19.54
N LYS A 134 18.13 -6.93 -18.42
CA LYS A 134 19.26 -6.26 -17.78
C LYS A 134 20.42 -6.14 -18.75
N GLY A 135 20.93 -4.92 -18.93
CA GLY A 135 22.08 -4.61 -19.81
C GLY A 135 21.66 -4.17 -21.22
N ASP A 136 20.39 -4.28 -21.60
CA ASP A 136 19.92 -3.79 -22.90
C ASP A 136 20.20 -2.29 -23.03
N LEU A 137 20.72 -1.89 -24.19
CA LEU A 137 20.98 -0.50 -24.52
C LEU A 137 19.65 0.24 -24.75
N LEU A 138 19.46 1.34 -24.05
CA LEU A 138 18.21 2.12 -24.10
C LEU A 138 18.40 3.45 -24.83
N PHE A 139 19.41 4.19 -24.43
CA PHE A 139 19.70 5.51 -24.99
C PHE A 139 21.17 5.67 -25.26
N VAL A 140 21.50 6.47 -26.29
CA VAL A 140 22.86 6.90 -26.57
C VAL A 140 22.91 8.42 -26.61
N ILE A 141 23.74 8.98 -25.74
CA ILE A 141 24.12 10.39 -25.75
C ILE A 141 25.38 10.50 -26.63
N ASP A 142 25.56 11.59 -27.40
CA ASP A 142 26.68 11.79 -28.30
C ASP A 142 28.03 11.47 -27.61
N PRO A 143 28.71 10.37 -27.98
CA PRO A 143 29.91 9.94 -27.29
C PRO A 143 31.17 10.71 -27.71
N ARG A 144 31.15 11.39 -28.88
CA ARG A 144 32.32 12.01 -29.49
C ARG A 144 33.07 12.98 -28.58
N PRO A 145 32.43 13.87 -27.82
CA PRO A 145 33.13 14.75 -26.89
C PRO A 145 33.88 13.98 -25.80
N TYR A 146 33.29 12.86 -25.34
CA TYR A 146 33.86 12.01 -24.28
C TYR A 146 34.98 11.13 -24.81
N GLU A 147 34.90 10.65 -26.04
CA GLU A 147 36.00 9.96 -26.72
C GLU A 147 37.25 10.85 -26.86
N ILE A 148 37.04 12.12 -27.25
CA ILE A 148 38.13 13.11 -27.32
C ILE A 148 38.74 13.36 -25.92
N GLN A 149 37.90 13.43 -24.85
CA GLN A 149 38.40 13.58 -23.48
C GLN A 149 39.25 12.37 -23.05
N LEU A 150 38.80 11.17 -23.35
CA LEU A 150 39.52 9.94 -23.07
C LEU A 150 40.87 9.92 -23.81
N GLN A 151 40.87 10.25 -25.12
CA GLN A 151 42.08 10.30 -25.90
C GLN A 151 43.08 11.32 -25.34
N ARG A 152 42.62 12.48 -24.87
CA ARG A 152 43.43 13.49 -24.19
C ARG A 152 44.05 12.94 -22.90
N ALA A 153 43.26 12.26 -22.07
CA ALA A 153 43.74 11.66 -20.82
C ALA A 153 44.78 10.60 -21.08
N VAL A 154 44.61 9.76 -22.12
CA VAL A 154 45.60 8.75 -22.54
C VAL A 154 46.91 9.43 -22.99
N SER A 155 46.83 10.51 -23.77
CA SER A 155 48.05 11.22 -24.21
C SER A 155 48.79 11.88 -23.03
N GLN A 156 48.04 12.41 -22.03
CA GLN A 156 48.63 12.96 -20.81
C GLN A 156 49.33 11.88 -19.98
N HIS A 157 48.74 10.70 -19.89
CA HIS A 157 49.35 9.56 -19.20
C HIS A 157 50.64 9.12 -19.87
N GLN A 158 50.68 8.98 -21.19
CA GLN A 158 51.90 8.66 -21.95
C GLN A 158 53.03 9.70 -21.68
N THR A 159 52.69 10.99 -21.59
CA THR A 159 53.62 12.03 -21.24
C THR A 159 54.17 11.85 -19.81
N ALA A 160 53.31 11.52 -18.85
CA ALA A 160 53.70 11.28 -17.46
C ALA A 160 54.59 10.03 -17.34
N GLU A 161 54.28 8.96 -18.06
CA GLU A 161 55.13 7.76 -18.12
C GLU A 161 56.53 8.05 -18.69
N ALA A 162 56.61 8.83 -19.78
CA ALA A 162 57.89 9.25 -20.36
C ALA A 162 58.74 10.09 -19.37
N ALA A 163 58.04 10.99 -18.61
CA ALA A 163 58.69 11.77 -17.55
C ALA A 163 59.22 10.90 -16.41
N LEU A 164 58.45 9.90 -15.97
CA LEU A 164 58.90 8.92 -14.94
C LEU A 164 60.07 8.10 -15.43
N ALA A 165 60.04 7.63 -16.67
CA ALA A 165 61.13 6.87 -17.27
C ALA A 165 62.42 7.71 -17.30
N LEU A 166 62.35 8.97 -17.69
CA LEU A 166 63.49 9.88 -17.65
C LEU A 166 64.00 10.11 -16.23
N ALA A 167 63.11 10.38 -15.25
CA ALA A 167 63.49 10.59 -13.86
C ALA A 167 64.12 9.32 -13.26
N THR A 168 63.58 8.16 -13.54
CA THR A 168 64.17 6.87 -13.12
C THR A 168 65.55 6.65 -13.68
N GLN A 169 65.78 6.98 -14.96
CA GLN A 169 67.11 6.89 -15.58
C GLN A 169 68.08 7.89 -14.95
N GLN A 170 67.63 9.10 -14.59
CA GLN A 170 68.48 10.10 -13.91
C GLN A 170 68.85 9.66 -12.51
N VAL A 171 67.93 9.09 -11.72
CA VAL A 171 68.25 8.51 -10.40
C VAL A 171 69.28 7.42 -10.55
N GLY A 172 69.14 6.47 -11.48
CA GLY A 172 70.08 5.40 -11.69
C GLY A 172 71.53 5.89 -12.03
N ARG A 173 71.60 6.88 -12.94
CA ARG A 173 72.89 7.52 -13.26
C ARG A 173 73.54 8.23 -12.07
N THR A 174 72.72 9.03 -11.34
CA THR A 174 73.19 9.80 -10.18
C THR A 174 73.64 8.85 -9.06
N ALA A 175 72.90 7.76 -8.79
CA ALA A 175 73.28 6.74 -7.81
C ALA A 175 74.62 6.08 -8.15
N GLN A 176 74.82 5.77 -9.44
CA GLN A 176 76.14 5.20 -9.88
C GLN A 176 77.29 6.20 -9.69
N LEU A 177 77.12 7.47 -10.00
CA LEU A 177 78.08 8.53 -9.79
C LEU A 177 78.38 8.79 -8.30
N ASN A 178 77.31 8.77 -7.47
CA ASN A 178 77.39 8.93 -6.03
C ASN A 178 78.28 7.79 -5.40
N HIS A 179 78.04 6.53 -5.79
CA HIS A 179 78.88 5.41 -5.37
C HIS A 179 80.33 5.59 -5.74
N GLN A 180 80.61 6.31 -6.83
CA GLN A 180 82.04 6.63 -7.27
C GLN A 180 82.53 7.94 -6.67
N GLN A 181 81.78 8.57 -5.74
CA GLN A 181 82.13 9.85 -5.09
C GLN A 181 82.17 11.07 -6.07
N PHE A 182 81.58 10.97 -7.24
CA PHE A 182 81.46 12.06 -8.20
C PHE A 182 80.16 12.85 -8.14
N ALA A 183 79.26 12.45 -7.27
CA ALA A 183 77.99 13.17 -7.03
C ALA A 183 77.67 13.27 -5.52
N SER A 184 77.04 14.35 -5.08
CA SER A 184 76.69 14.55 -3.68
C SER A 184 75.36 13.76 -3.35
N ASP A 185 75.22 13.43 -2.05
CA ASP A 185 73.98 12.81 -1.52
C ASP A 185 72.77 13.70 -1.76
N GLU A 186 72.90 15.02 -1.58
CA GLU A 186 71.90 16.00 -1.84
C GLU A 186 71.33 15.93 -3.29
N LEU A 187 72.23 15.74 -4.29
CA LEU A 187 71.83 15.58 -5.69
C LEU A 187 71.06 14.27 -5.91
N LEU A 188 71.45 13.20 -5.24
CA LEU A 188 70.80 11.89 -5.28
C LEU A 188 69.36 12.03 -4.68
N ASP A 189 69.24 12.67 -3.51
CA ASP A 189 67.97 12.90 -2.85
C ASP A 189 67.04 13.76 -3.73
N GLN A 190 67.54 14.84 -4.32
CA GLN A 190 66.78 15.67 -5.26
C GLN A 190 66.24 14.89 -6.46
N ARG A 191 67.08 13.98 -7.04
CA ARG A 191 66.64 13.12 -8.17
C ARG A 191 65.60 12.07 -7.73
N THR A 192 65.75 11.55 -6.54
CA THR A 192 64.80 10.60 -5.96
C THR A 192 63.45 11.27 -5.71
N GLU A 193 63.44 12.47 -5.17
CA GLU A 193 62.19 13.24 -5.02
C GLU A 193 61.55 13.57 -6.37
N ALA A 194 62.33 13.95 -7.39
CA ALA A 194 61.84 14.16 -8.74
C ALA A 194 61.19 12.89 -9.34
N GLN A 195 61.80 11.72 -9.11
CA GLN A 195 61.22 10.44 -9.52
C GLN A 195 59.90 10.14 -8.80
N ARG A 196 59.85 10.38 -7.48
CA ARG A 196 58.60 10.20 -6.70
C ARG A 196 57.49 11.13 -7.22
N ALA A 197 57.79 12.38 -7.50
CA ALA A 197 56.88 13.35 -8.08
C ALA A 197 56.35 12.89 -9.47
N ALA A 198 57.25 12.37 -10.33
CA ALA A 198 56.88 11.85 -11.62
C ALA A 198 55.98 10.57 -11.49
N ALA A 199 56.30 9.70 -10.53
CA ALA A 199 55.44 8.53 -10.23
C ALA A 199 54.06 8.94 -9.76
N ALA A 200 53.93 9.95 -8.90
CA ALA A 200 52.65 10.49 -8.48
C ALA A 200 51.84 11.10 -9.65
N SER A 201 52.54 11.75 -10.62
CA SER A 201 51.94 12.26 -11.85
C SER A 201 51.35 11.16 -12.73
N VAL A 202 52.02 10.00 -12.84
CA VAL A 202 51.48 8.80 -13.54
C VAL A 202 50.18 8.36 -12.88
N GLN A 203 50.17 8.19 -11.55
CA GLN A 203 48.96 7.78 -10.83
C GLN A 203 47.81 8.77 -11.02
N THR A 204 48.10 10.07 -11.03
CA THR A 204 47.08 11.12 -11.29
C THR A 204 46.49 11.01 -12.71
N SER A 205 47.37 10.77 -13.70
CA SER A 205 46.93 10.61 -15.09
C SER A 205 46.16 9.30 -15.32
N GLU A 206 46.48 8.21 -14.63
CA GLU A 206 45.65 6.99 -14.63
C GLU A 206 44.26 7.24 -14.05
N ALA A 207 44.18 8.00 -12.96
CA ALA A 207 42.88 8.38 -12.41
C ALA A 207 42.04 9.21 -13.39
N ALA A 208 42.69 10.12 -14.15
CA ALA A 208 42.07 10.91 -15.21
C ALA A 208 41.54 10.03 -16.37
N ILE A 209 42.27 8.98 -16.76
CA ILE A 209 41.81 8.00 -17.76
C ILE A 209 40.55 7.29 -17.23
N ARG A 210 40.57 6.76 -16.00
CA ARG A 210 39.41 6.08 -15.42
C ARG A 210 38.18 6.99 -15.35
N ALA A 211 38.36 8.26 -15.00
CA ALA A 211 37.28 9.24 -14.98
C ALA A 211 36.70 9.49 -16.39
N ALA A 212 37.55 9.63 -17.39
CA ALA A 212 37.12 9.83 -18.77
C ALA A 212 36.44 8.58 -19.36
N GLN A 213 36.93 7.38 -19.02
CA GLN A 213 36.28 6.11 -19.40
C GLN A 213 34.88 5.99 -18.78
N LEU A 214 34.73 6.31 -17.52
CA LEU A 214 33.45 6.28 -16.82
C LEU A 214 32.43 7.27 -17.45
N ASN A 215 32.88 8.49 -17.78
CA ASN A 215 32.04 9.46 -18.46
C ASN A 215 31.61 8.96 -19.85
N LEU A 216 32.49 8.30 -20.58
CA LEU A 216 32.16 7.69 -21.87
C LEU A 216 31.16 6.52 -21.69
N GLU A 217 31.31 5.70 -20.68
CA GLU A 217 30.34 4.64 -20.34
C GLU A 217 28.96 5.23 -20.07
N PHE A 218 28.88 6.32 -19.32
CA PHE A 218 27.61 7.01 -19.01
C PHE A 218 26.90 7.61 -20.23
N THR A 219 27.56 7.71 -21.40
CA THR A 219 26.89 8.07 -22.65
C THR A 219 25.96 6.98 -23.14
N ARG A 220 26.19 5.72 -22.74
CA ARG A 220 25.40 4.54 -23.11
C ARG A 220 24.55 4.13 -21.92
N ILE A 221 23.27 4.46 -21.95
CA ILE A 221 22.36 4.19 -20.85
C ILE A 221 21.71 2.84 -21.07
N THR A 222 21.97 1.91 -20.16
CA THR A 222 21.47 0.53 -20.22
C THR A 222 20.45 0.25 -19.12
N ALA A 223 19.63 -0.79 -19.31
CA ALA A 223 18.66 -1.24 -18.33
C ALA A 223 19.35 -1.85 -17.09
N PRO A 224 19.07 -1.37 -15.87
CA PRO A 224 19.69 -1.88 -14.64
C PRO A 224 19.15 -3.26 -14.22
N PHE A 225 17.92 -3.59 -14.61
CA PHE A 225 17.27 -4.88 -14.36
C PHE A 225 16.24 -5.14 -15.46
N ARG A 226 15.76 -6.38 -15.52
CA ARG A 226 14.68 -6.76 -16.42
C ARG A 226 13.36 -6.13 -15.98
N GLY A 227 12.69 -5.39 -16.90
CA GLY A 227 11.47 -4.69 -16.57
C GLY A 227 10.75 -4.12 -17.79
N ARG A 228 9.59 -3.54 -17.54
CA ARG A 228 8.81 -2.83 -18.56
C ARG A 228 9.17 -1.36 -18.55
N MET A 229 9.46 -0.84 -19.73
CA MET A 229 9.75 0.57 -19.94
C MET A 229 8.46 1.40 -19.87
N SER A 230 8.55 2.59 -19.32
CA SER A 230 7.52 3.62 -19.41
C SER A 230 7.67 4.39 -20.74
N MET A 231 6.80 5.39 -20.93
CA MET A 231 6.95 6.32 -22.05
C MET A 231 8.28 7.09 -21.93
N ARG A 232 8.92 7.33 -23.07
CA ARG A 232 10.07 8.22 -23.16
C ARG A 232 9.66 9.68 -22.89
N ARG A 233 10.49 10.41 -22.16
CA ARG A 233 10.26 11.83 -21.86
C ARG A 233 11.07 12.77 -22.75
N VAL A 234 11.95 12.19 -23.56
CA VAL A 234 12.88 12.91 -24.44
C VAL A 234 12.86 12.32 -25.85
N SER A 235 13.27 13.11 -26.82
CA SER A 235 13.32 12.71 -28.23
C SER A 235 14.75 12.81 -28.76
N ILE A 236 15.05 12.09 -29.85
CA ILE A 236 16.33 12.20 -30.54
C ILE A 236 16.56 13.68 -30.93
N GLY A 237 17.77 14.16 -30.72
CA GLY A 237 18.14 15.57 -30.90
C GLY A 237 17.91 16.47 -29.71
N SER A 238 17.28 16.00 -28.64
CA SER A 238 17.13 16.77 -27.39
C SER A 238 18.49 16.96 -26.72
N LEU A 239 18.72 18.16 -26.20
CA LEU A 239 19.84 18.42 -25.30
C LEU A 239 19.52 17.86 -23.91
N ILE A 240 20.35 16.94 -23.46
CA ILE A 240 20.23 16.26 -22.15
C ILE A 240 21.21 16.94 -21.20
N SER A 241 20.70 17.29 -20.00
CA SER A 241 21.53 17.75 -18.90
C SER A 241 21.83 16.57 -17.99
N GLY A 242 23.08 16.28 -17.77
CA GLY A 242 23.56 15.24 -16.86
C GLY A 242 24.23 15.85 -15.64
N GLY A 243 24.26 15.12 -14.53
CA GLY A 243 24.95 15.53 -13.32
C GLY A 243 24.76 14.52 -12.20
N SER A 244 25.61 14.57 -11.19
CA SER A 244 25.54 13.73 -10.01
C SER A 244 24.34 14.05 -9.08
N ASN A 245 23.69 15.20 -9.28
CA ASN A 245 22.58 15.68 -8.47
C ASN A 245 21.26 15.52 -9.22
N ALA A 246 20.28 14.87 -8.61
CA ALA A 246 18.95 14.62 -9.18
C ALA A 246 18.21 15.93 -9.57
N THR A 247 18.54 17.06 -8.93
CA THR A 247 17.86 18.36 -9.15
C THR A 247 18.19 19.01 -10.50
N GLY A 248 19.28 18.60 -11.18
CA GLY A 248 19.69 19.14 -12.48
C GLY A 248 19.71 18.15 -13.62
N SER A 249 19.50 16.85 -13.34
CA SER A 249 19.59 15.81 -14.34
C SER A 249 18.27 15.60 -15.09
N THR A 250 18.34 15.39 -16.40
CA THR A 250 17.18 15.10 -17.23
C THR A 250 16.68 13.69 -16.98
N ALA A 251 15.40 13.56 -16.61
CA ALA A 251 14.72 12.26 -16.52
C ALA A 251 14.36 11.79 -17.93
N LEU A 252 14.86 10.62 -18.31
CA LEU A 252 14.70 10.06 -19.66
C LEU A 252 13.44 9.20 -19.76
N THR A 253 13.27 8.29 -18.82
CA THR A 253 12.13 7.37 -18.70
C THR A 253 12.16 6.70 -17.34
N SER A 254 11.21 5.79 -17.08
CA SER A 254 11.25 4.90 -15.92
C SER A 254 11.14 3.45 -16.34
N ILE A 255 11.71 2.55 -15.55
CA ILE A 255 11.61 1.11 -15.70
C ILE A 255 11.05 0.51 -14.42
N VAL A 256 10.12 -0.43 -14.56
CA VAL A 256 9.51 -1.15 -13.45
C VAL A 256 9.63 -2.65 -13.67
N SER A 257 10.02 -3.40 -12.62
CA SER A 257 9.96 -4.85 -12.66
C SER A 257 8.49 -5.30 -12.60
N VAL A 258 8.15 -6.33 -13.35
CA VAL A 258 6.78 -6.84 -13.43
C VAL A 258 6.63 -8.29 -13.00
N ASP A 259 7.73 -9.04 -12.92
CA ASP A 259 7.75 -10.43 -12.44
C ASP A 259 9.10 -10.70 -11.73
N PRO A 260 9.09 -11.06 -10.44
CA PRO A 260 7.92 -11.11 -9.55
C PRO A 260 7.33 -9.72 -9.23
N ILE A 261 6.14 -9.70 -8.63
CA ILE A 261 5.44 -8.48 -8.22
C ILE A 261 5.10 -8.57 -6.72
N HIS A 262 5.12 -7.44 -6.04
CA HIS A 262 4.72 -7.32 -4.66
C HIS A 262 3.23 -6.95 -4.55
N LEU A 263 2.61 -7.39 -3.48
CA LEU A 263 1.29 -6.96 -3.04
C LEU A 263 1.43 -6.42 -1.63
N ASP A 264 1.33 -5.12 -1.50
CA ASP A 264 1.38 -4.40 -0.23
C ASP A 264 -0.02 -4.28 0.34
N PHE A 265 -0.19 -4.57 1.62
CA PHE A 265 -1.47 -4.48 2.32
C PHE A 265 -1.26 -4.17 3.79
N ASP A 266 -2.26 -3.56 4.40
CA ASP A 266 -2.22 -3.16 5.79
C ASP A 266 -3.18 -4.03 6.59
N MET A 267 -2.71 -4.57 7.71
CA MET A 267 -3.50 -5.35 8.66
C MET A 267 -3.73 -4.58 9.95
N SER A 268 -4.88 -4.77 10.57
CA SER A 268 -5.16 -4.18 11.88
C SER A 268 -4.26 -4.79 12.96
N GLU A 269 -4.11 -4.10 14.09
CA GLU A 269 -3.39 -4.63 15.27
C GLU A 269 -3.96 -5.98 15.73
N ALA A 270 -5.28 -6.15 15.65
CA ALA A 270 -5.96 -7.39 16.02
C ALA A 270 -5.60 -8.54 15.08
N ASP A 271 -5.58 -8.30 13.76
CA ASP A 271 -5.19 -9.28 12.75
C ASP A 271 -3.72 -9.66 12.88
N PHE A 272 -2.87 -8.67 13.12
CA PHE A 272 -1.45 -8.90 13.38
C PHE A 272 -1.22 -9.77 14.63
N ALA A 273 -1.90 -9.47 15.73
CA ALA A 273 -1.83 -10.29 16.95
C ALA A 273 -2.35 -11.71 16.74
N ALA A 274 -3.39 -11.90 15.89
CA ALA A 274 -3.90 -13.21 15.52
C ALA A 274 -2.88 -13.97 14.65
N TYR A 275 -2.30 -13.30 13.66
CA TYR A 275 -1.24 -13.84 12.83
C TYR A 275 0.01 -14.24 13.64
N GLN A 276 0.46 -13.39 14.59
CA GLN A 276 1.60 -13.72 15.45
C GLN A 276 1.38 -15.00 16.24
N ARG A 277 0.16 -15.21 16.76
CA ARG A 277 -0.19 -16.46 17.47
C ARG A 277 -0.11 -17.68 16.54
N LEU A 278 -0.57 -17.54 15.29
CA LEU A 278 -0.42 -18.58 14.28
C LEU A 278 1.05 -18.85 13.97
N ALA A 279 1.83 -17.82 13.69
CA ALA A 279 3.26 -17.94 13.34
C ALA A 279 4.10 -18.57 14.45
N ALA A 280 3.77 -18.30 15.72
CA ALA A 280 4.46 -18.90 16.88
C ALA A 280 4.28 -20.44 16.94
N HIS A 281 3.27 -20.97 16.28
CA HIS A 281 2.98 -22.43 16.24
C HIS A 281 3.46 -23.06 14.92
N GLN A 282 3.95 -22.28 13.97
CA GLN A 282 4.49 -22.81 12.72
C GLN A 282 5.98 -23.14 12.86
N PRO A 283 6.47 -24.20 12.17
CA PRO A 283 7.90 -24.45 12.10
C PRO A 283 8.65 -23.29 11.48
N VAL A 284 9.84 -22.99 12.02
CA VAL A 284 10.71 -21.93 11.51
C VAL A 284 11.06 -22.20 10.04
N GLY A 285 10.84 -21.20 9.17
CA GLY A 285 11.18 -21.26 7.74
C GLY A 285 10.02 -21.66 6.82
N ILE A 286 8.81 -21.82 7.33
CA ILE A 286 7.62 -21.97 6.47
C ILE A 286 7.07 -20.60 6.14
N GLU A 287 7.08 -20.28 4.85
CA GLU A 287 6.46 -19.05 4.34
C GLU A 287 4.92 -19.17 4.44
N THR A 288 4.29 -18.15 5.01
CA THR A 288 2.83 -18.09 5.05
C THR A 288 2.31 -17.74 3.67
N MET A 289 1.51 -18.65 3.10
CA MET A 289 0.86 -18.42 1.81
C MET A 289 -0.41 -17.62 2.00
N VAL A 290 -0.57 -16.56 1.23
CA VAL A 290 -1.79 -15.75 1.15
C VAL A 290 -2.52 -16.02 -0.15
N GLN A 291 -3.84 -16.03 -0.09
CA GLN A 291 -4.69 -16.15 -1.29
C GLN A 291 -5.03 -14.75 -1.80
N ILE A 292 -5.01 -14.58 -3.11
CA ILE A 292 -5.18 -13.29 -3.76
C ILE A 292 -6.29 -13.40 -4.79
N SER A 293 -7.18 -12.41 -4.79
CA SER A 293 -8.27 -12.28 -5.75
C SER A 293 -8.20 -10.93 -6.46
N LEU A 294 -8.12 -10.97 -7.79
CA LEU A 294 -8.26 -9.78 -8.63
C LEU A 294 -9.69 -9.64 -9.10
N GLU A 295 -10.08 -8.39 -9.36
CA GLU A 295 -11.37 -8.10 -9.98
C GLU A 295 -11.40 -8.65 -11.41
N GLY A 296 -12.48 -9.35 -11.78
CA GLY A 296 -12.65 -9.96 -13.10
C GLY A 296 -12.01 -11.35 -13.28
N GLU A 297 -11.30 -11.89 -12.30
CA GLU A 297 -10.79 -13.27 -12.30
C GLU A 297 -11.64 -14.18 -11.39
N THR A 298 -11.42 -15.50 -11.52
CA THR A 298 -11.97 -16.47 -10.54
C THR A 298 -11.48 -16.09 -9.16
N PRO A 299 -12.38 -15.93 -8.17
CA PRO A 299 -11.98 -15.56 -6.81
C PRO A 299 -10.91 -16.50 -6.24
N TRP A 300 -9.90 -15.92 -5.59
CA TRP A 300 -8.84 -16.64 -4.87
C TRP A 300 -8.00 -17.59 -5.74
N SER A 301 -7.87 -17.26 -7.04
CA SER A 301 -7.14 -18.09 -8.01
C SER A 301 -5.62 -17.98 -7.89
N ARG A 302 -5.12 -16.94 -7.24
CA ARG A 302 -3.68 -16.67 -7.12
C ARG A 302 -3.20 -16.83 -5.68
N THR A 303 -1.94 -17.19 -5.55
CA THR A 303 -1.26 -17.31 -4.25
C THR A 303 0.02 -16.51 -4.25
N GLY A 304 0.36 -15.93 -3.11
CA GLY A 304 1.62 -15.24 -2.86
C GLY A 304 2.22 -15.70 -1.54
N ALA A 305 3.52 -15.54 -1.40
CA ALA A 305 4.21 -15.78 -0.14
C ALA A 305 4.33 -14.47 0.63
N LEU A 306 3.89 -14.46 1.88
CA LEU A 306 4.11 -13.35 2.80
C LEU A 306 5.60 -13.29 3.14
N ASP A 307 6.31 -12.32 2.62
CA ASP A 307 7.76 -12.20 2.74
C ASP A 307 8.22 -11.07 3.65
N PHE A 308 7.33 -10.15 3.98
CA PHE A 308 7.66 -9.01 4.82
C PHE A 308 6.47 -8.57 5.69
N ILE A 309 6.77 -8.25 6.93
CA ILE A 309 5.89 -7.54 7.85
C ILE A 309 6.75 -6.47 8.51
N ASP A 310 6.23 -5.26 8.58
CA ASP A 310 6.97 -4.14 9.16
C ASP A 310 7.24 -4.38 10.66
N ASN A 311 8.25 -3.70 11.19
CA ASN A 311 8.64 -3.79 12.60
C ASN A 311 7.92 -2.76 13.48
N GLN A 312 7.14 -1.86 12.89
CA GLN A 312 6.43 -0.79 13.57
C GLN A 312 4.99 -0.68 13.08
N LEU A 313 4.08 -0.44 14.02
CA LEU A 313 2.71 -0.07 13.72
C LEU A 313 2.68 1.40 13.28
N ASP A 314 1.98 1.70 12.18
CA ASP A 314 1.71 3.08 11.81
C ASP A 314 0.76 3.70 12.84
N ARG A 315 1.24 4.74 13.54
CA ARG A 315 0.48 5.39 14.63
C ARG A 315 -0.72 6.19 14.13
N SER A 316 -0.73 6.57 12.86
CA SER A 316 -1.83 7.38 12.29
C SER A 316 -3.03 6.53 11.93
N SER A 317 -2.81 5.32 11.44
CA SER A 317 -3.84 4.38 11.00
C SER A 317 -4.09 3.24 11.99
N GLY A 318 -3.15 2.95 12.89
CA GLY A 318 -3.20 1.78 13.78
C GLY A 318 -3.03 0.47 13.04
N THR A 319 -2.37 0.49 11.88
CA THR A 319 -2.18 -0.70 11.03
C THR A 319 -0.72 -1.12 10.95
N MET A 320 -0.51 -2.40 10.70
CA MET A 320 0.78 -3.01 10.42
C MET A 320 0.90 -3.24 8.92
N HIS A 321 1.94 -2.68 8.31
CA HIS A 321 2.23 -2.89 6.90
C HIS A 321 2.81 -4.28 6.66
N ALA A 322 2.29 -4.95 5.63
CA ALA A 322 2.75 -6.27 5.22
C ALA A 322 2.82 -6.38 3.70
N ARG A 323 3.67 -7.29 3.23
CA ARG A 323 3.89 -7.49 1.81
C ARG A 323 3.94 -8.98 1.49
N ALA A 324 3.28 -9.33 0.41
CA ALA A 324 3.39 -10.65 -0.18
C ALA A 324 4.02 -10.57 -1.57
N THR A 325 4.88 -11.53 -1.89
CA THR A 325 5.47 -11.65 -3.22
C THR A 325 4.79 -12.76 -4.00
N LEU A 326 4.44 -12.48 -5.24
CA LEU A 326 3.86 -13.47 -6.15
C LEU A 326 4.49 -13.40 -7.54
N ARG A 327 4.42 -14.53 -8.24
CA ARG A 327 4.82 -14.59 -9.65
C ARG A 327 3.75 -13.98 -10.53
N ASN A 328 4.18 -13.29 -11.57
CA ASN A 328 3.30 -12.65 -12.54
C ASN A 328 3.62 -13.13 -13.97
N PRO A 329 3.51 -14.45 -14.25
CA PRO A 329 3.79 -14.97 -15.59
C PRO A 329 2.80 -14.33 -16.58
N GLY A 330 3.35 -13.88 -17.72
CA GLY A 330 2.53 -13.16 -18.71
C GLY A 330 2.27 -11.70 -18.40
N MET A 331 2.74 -11.18 -17.24
CA MET A 331 2.69 -9.75 -16.87
C MET A 331 1.27 -9.17 -16.91
N ALA A 332 0.28 -9.99 -16.52
CA ALA A 332 -1.12 -9.60 -16.51
C ALA A 332 -1.44 -8.58 -15.42
N ILE A 333 -0.66 -8.60 -14.34
CA ILE A 333 -0.80 -7.67 -13.22
C ILE A 333 0.14 -6.49 -13.44
N ALA A 334 -0.39 -5.29 -13.34
CA ALA A 334 0.41 -4.06 -13.38
C ALA A 334 0.56 -3.47 -11.96
N PRO A 335 1.72 -2.89 -11.63
CA PRO A 335 1.87 -2.10 -10.40
C PRO A 335 0.80 -1.00 -10.33
N GLY A 336 0.25 -0.76 -9.14
CA GLY A 336 -0.84 0.18 -8.91
C GLY A 336 -2.24 -0.43 -8.92
N GLN A 337 -2.43 -1.66 -9.41
CA GLN A 337 -3.72 -2.36 -9.33
C GLN A 337 -4.05 -2.77 -7.90
N PHE A 338 -5.34 -2.84 -7.56
CA PHE A 338 -5.82 -3.33 -6.28
C PHE A 338 -6.20 -4.80 -6.35
N ALA A 339 -6.05 -5.49 -5.21
CA ALA A 339 -6.47 -6.87 -5.04
C ALA A 339 -7.00 -7.10 -3.63
N ARG A 340 -7.82 -8.14 -3.48
CA ARG A 340 -8.19 -8.65 -2.17
C ARG A 340 -7.23 -9.77 -1.76
N VAL A 341 -6.87 -9.77 -0.49
CA VAL A 341 -5.94 -10.74 0.11
C VAL A 341 -6.65 -11.48 1.22
N ARG A 342 -6.51 -12.78 1.28
CA ARG A 342 -6.89 -13.60 2.42
C ARG A 342 -5.62 -14.04 3.16
N LEU A 343 -5.49 -13.52 4.38
CA LEU A 343 -4.42 -13.90 5.29
C LEU A 343 -4.94 -14.93 6.29
N PRO A 344 -4.31 -16.12 6.42
CA PRO A 344 -4.66 -17.06 7.48
C PRO A 344 -4.29 -16.47 8.85
N VAL A 345 -5.24 -16.52 9.79
CA VAL A 345 -5.08 -15.97 11.15
C VAL A 345 -5.28 -17.00 12.25
N SER A 346 -5.61 -18.27 11.89
CA SER A 346 -5.70 -19.39 12.83
C SER A 346 -5.07 -20.64 12.23
N PRO A 347 -4.61 -21.58 13.08
CA PRO A 347 -4.29 -22.92 12.60
C PRO A 347 -5.55 -23.62 12.07
N ALA A 348 -5.34 -24.59 11.20
CA ALA A 348 -6.41 -25.44 10.71
C ALA A 348 -7.02 -26.24 11.87
N GLN A 349 -8.31 -26.05 12.13
CA GLN A 349 -9.04 -26.72 13.22
C GLN A 349 -10.33 -27.36 12.69
N PRO A 350 -10.75 -28.52 13.25
CA PRO A 350 -12.01 -29.10 12.89
C PRO A 350 -13.15 -28.24 13.43
N GLU A 351 -13.93 -27.61 12.55
CA GLU A 351 -15.07 -26.78 12.89
C GLU A 351 -16.36 -27.37 12.28
N LEU A 352 -17.51 -27.00 12.87
CA LEU A 352 -18.81 -27.41 12.37
C LEU A 352 -19.34 -26.35 11.42
N LEU A 353 -19.52 -26.70 10.17
CA LEU A 353 -20.07 -25.82 9.14
C LEU A 353 -21.59 -26.03 9.02
N VAL A 354 -22.31 -24.92 8.96
CA VAL A 354 -23.75 -24.90 8.68
C VAL A 354 -24.01 -23.94 7.52
N PRO A 355 -25.04 -24.20 6.69
CA PRO A 355 -25.41 -23.23 5.64
C PRO A 355 -25.78 -21.89 6.24
N ASP A 356 -25.42 -20.80 5.56
CA ASP A 356 -25.75 -19.43 5.99
C ASP A 356 -27.26 -19.21 6.15
N THR A 357 -28.07 -19.93 5.37
CA THR A 357 -29.53 -19.92 5.47
C THR A 357 -30.09 -20.55 6.77
N ALA A 358 -29.30 -21.34 7.50
CA ALA A 358 -29.68 -21.90 8.79
C ALA A 358 -29.39 -20.95 9.97
N LEU A 359 -28.69 -19.85 9.72
CA LEU A 359 -28.35 -18.85 10.72
C LEU A 359 -29.45 -17.81 10.86
N ALA A 360 -30.08 -17.78 12.03
CA ALA A 360 -30.97 -16.71 12.43
C ALA A 360 -30.21 -15.64 13.20
N SER A 361 -30.44 -14.38 12.88
CA SER A 361 -29.87 -13.25 13.62
C SER A 361 -30.96 -12.56 14.42
N ASP A 362 -30.77 -12.46 15.73
CA ASP A 362 -31.60 -11.67 16.60
C ASP A 362 -30.75 -10.57 17.24
N GLN A 363 -30.91 -9.35 16.71
CA GLN A 363 -30.14 -8.17 17.09
C GLN A 363 -28.61 -8.43 17.01
N SER A 364 -27.97 -8.68 18.14
CA SER A 364 -26.52 -8.91 18.24
C SER A 364 -26.10 -10.39 18.36
N THR A 365 -27.08 -11.31 18.47
CA THR A 365 -26.81 -12.72 18.67
C THR A 365 -27.12 -13.55 17.44
N LYS A 366 -26.20 -14.48 17.09
CA LYS A 366 -26.41 -15.47 16.06
C LYS A 366 -26.88 -16.77 16.68
N MET A 367 -27.91 -17.37 16.09
CA MET A 367 -28.47 -18.62 16.60
C MET A 367 -28.78 -19.60 15.46
N VAL A 368 -28.75 -20.88 15.77
CA VAL A 368 -29.17 -21.97 14.88
C VAL A 368 -30.32 -22.72 15.55
N MET A 369 -31.35 -23.08 14.78
CA MET A 369 -32.41 -23.94 15.27
C MET A 369 -31.94 -25.40 15.27
N VAL A 370 -31.90 -26.03 16.43
CA VAL A 370 -31.46 -27.42 16.60
C VAL A 370 -32.67 -28.30 16.87
N ALA A 371 -32.83 -29.36 16.07
CA ALA A 371 -33.86 -30.38 16.30
C ALA A 371 -33.54 -31.17 17.55
N GLN A 372 -34.48 -31.27 18.47
CA GLN A 372 -34.39 -32.06 19.69
C GLN A 372 -34.95 -33.47 19.47
N ALA A 373 -34.64 -34.38 20.38
CA ALA A 373 -35.11 -35.76 20.31
C ALA A 373 -36.65 -35.92 20.39
N ASP A 374 -37.33 -34.90 20.90
CA ASP A 374 -38.81 -34.84 20.99
C ASP A 374 -39.47 -34.30 19.70
N GLY A 375 -38.67 -34.01 18.65
CA GLY A 375 -39.18 -33.46 17.39
C GLY A 375 -39.46 -31.97 17.41
N THR A 376 -39.08 -31.28 18.50
CA THR A 376 -39.17 -29.82 18.58
C THR A 376 -37.87 -29.13 18.10
N ALA A 377 -37.97 -27.90 17.63
CA ALA A 377 -36.78 -27.08 17.28
C ALA A 377 -36.52 -26.06 18.39
N ALA A 378 -35.30 -26.07 18.92
CA ALA A 378 -34.88 -25.11 19.93
C ALA A 378 -33.75 -24.19 19.41
N PRO A 379 -33.78 -22.88 19.68
CA PRO A 379 -32.71 -21.97 19.31
C PRO A 379 -31.47 -22.23 20.18
N LYS A 380 -30.32 -22.38 19.53
CA LYS A 380 -29.02 -22.49 20.18
C LYS A 380 -28.12 -21.35 19.71
N GLN A 381 -27.63 -20.57 20.65
CA GLN A 381 -26.67 -19.50 20.35
C GLN A 381 -25.36 -20.07 19.85
N VAL A 382 -24.82 -19.49 18.79
CA VAL A 382 -23.55 -19.85 18.18
C VAL A 382 -22.67 -18.62 18.04
N THR A 383 -21.37 -18.85 18.15
CA THR A 383 -20.35 -17.84 17.82
C THR A 383 -19.78 -18.18 16.45
N ILE A 384 -19.76 -17.20 15.57
CA ILE A 384 -19.28 -17.34 14.19
C ILE A 384 -17.93 -16.68 14.05
#